data_05fa2627f1afb5d7bbeeea79aa838e0b
#
_entry.id   05fa2627f1afb5d7bbeeea79aa838e0b
#
_cell.length_a   1.000
_cell.length_b   1.000
_cell.length_c   1.000
_cell.angle_alpha   90.00
_cell.angle_beta   90.00
_cell.angle_gamma   90.00
#
_symmetry.space_group_name_H-M   'P 1'
#
loop_
_entity.id
_entity.type
_entity.pdbx_description
1 polymer ?
#
loop_
_entity_poly.entity_id
_entity_poly.type
_entity_poly.pdbx_seq_one_letter_code
_entity_poly.pdbx_strand_id
1 'polypeptide(L)'
;QRDVLEGDFRSNYSQGAKVKKYNLTKLEIGQSLLAAKSVGGILSAVDFIPSSDPKNKPPYILEVNSSPGTEGIEEASGKNIVKEILEHFKNSKMRHTVPTQCGYNEVVSIKPFGELIAKFDTGNSVLSVLHADNIQVNGKKISFIHNGKSITTNLVKTYEVQTGGGKDERPVVELEMIFAGSSYKFMFGLDDRTELGTAVLLNRFVMNKLNVMINPQQKYVITTPFTLDN
;
A
#
# COMPACT_ATOMS: atom_id res chain seq x y z
N GLN A 1 28.10 -16.56 -8.44
CA GLN A 1 28.16 -17.99 -8.75
C GLN A 1 28.94 -18.69 -7.65
N ARG A 2 28.45 -19.83 -7.21
CA ARG A 2 29.11 -20.72 -6.26
C ARG A 2 29.61 -21.96 -7.00
N ASP A 3 30.83 -22.36 -6.74
CA ASP A 3 31.39 -23.58 -7.31
C ASP A 3 31.26 -24.71 -6.26
N VAL A 4 30.82 -25.87 -6.70
CA VAL A 4 30.71 -27.07 -5.85
C VAL A 4 32.10 -27.59 -5.53
N LEU A 5 32.34 -27.97 -4.28
CA LEU A 5 33.57 -28.65 -3.87
C LEU A 5 33.60 -30.05 -4.47
N GLU A 6 34.79 -30.53 -4.84
CA GLU A 6 34.97 -31.88 -5.40
C GLU A 6 34.49 -32.91 -4.37
N GLY A 7 33.55 -33.77 -4.78
CA GLY A 7 32.94 -34.81 -3.93
C GLY A 7 31.74 -34.36 -3.08
N ASP A 8 31.30 -33.10 -3.17
CA ASP A 8 30.10 -32.63 -2.49
C ASP A 8 29.08 -32.10 -3.53
N PHE A 9 27.80 -32.31 -3.29
CA PHE A 9 26.71 -31.77 -4.12
C PHE A 9 26.22 -30.41 -3.61
N ARG A 10 26.66 -29.96 -2.42
CA ARG A 10 26.26 -28.71 -1.77
C ARG A 10 27.18 -27.57 -2.18
N SER A 11 26.60 -26.41 -2.46
CA SER A 11 27.34 -25.19 -2.86
C SER A 11 27.15 -24.04 -1.89
N ASN A 12 27.02 -24.37 -0.57
CA ASN A 12 26.83 -23.33 0.44
C ASN A 12 28.15 -22.62 0.78
N TYR A 13 28.14 -21.28 0.72
CA TYR A 13 29.29 -20.45 1.09
C TYR A 13 29.78 -20.70 2.51
N SER A 14 28.85 -20.82 3.47
CA SER A 14 29.14 -21.16 4.87
C SER A 14 29.87 -22.49 5.06
N GLN A 15 29.88 -23.35 4.06
CA GLN A 15 30.59 -24.64 4.05
C GLN A 15 31.87 -24.61 3.20
N GLY A 16 32.36 -23.42 2.82
CA GLY A 16 33.65 -23.26 2.14
C GLY A 16 33.57 -23.28 0.59
N ALA A 17 32.38 -23.21 0.01
CA ALA A 17 32.26 -23.10 -1.45
C ALA A 17 32.88 -21.76 -1.93
N LYS A 18 33.69 -21.84 -2.96
CA LYS A 18 34.29 -20.64 -3.60
C LYS A 18 33.22 -19.85 -4.33
N VAL A 19 33.27 -18.52 -4.17
CA VAL A 19 32.38 -17.61 -4.87
C VAL A 19 33.11 -16.83 -5.94
N LYS A 20 32.40 -16.54 -7.03
CA LYS A 20 32.91 -15.68 -8.10
C LYS A 20 31.80 -14.81 -8.66
N LYS A 21 32.17 -13.66 -9.20
CA LYS A 21 31.25 -12.76 -9.88
C LYS A 21 30.61 -13.46 -11.06
N TYR A 22 29.29 -13.33 -11.19
CA TYR A 22 28.51 -13.78 -12.32
C TYR A 22 27.72 -12.61 -12.90
N ASN A 23 27.72 -12.49 -14.22
CA ASN A 23 26.99 -11.44 -14.92
C ASN A 23 25.61 -11.97 -15.33
N LEU A 24 24.59 -11.52 -14.63
CA LEU A 24 23.21 -11.90 -14.87
C LEU A 24 22.72 -11.40 -16.23
N THR A 25 21.98 -12.23 -16.96
CA THR A 25 21.21 -11.82 -18.12
C THR A 25 19.96 -11.06 -17.69
N LYS A 26 19.32 -10.31 -18.61
CA LYS A 26 18.06 -9.62 -18.35
C LYS A 26 16.95 -10.58 -17.93
N LEU A 27 16.93 -11.77 -18.49
CA LEU A 27 15.93 -12.80 -18.20
C LEU A 27 16.12 -13.37 -16.79
N GLU A 28 17.35 -13.65 -16.38
CA GLU A 28 17.68 -14.11 -15.04
C GLU A 28 17.33 -13.04 -13.98
N ILE A 29 17.64 -11.76 -14.24
CA ILE A 29 17.24 -10.65 -13.37
C ILE A 29 15.71 -10.60 -13.25
N GLY A 30 15.00 -10.62 -14.36
CA GLY A 30 13.54 -10.54 -14.38
C GLY A 30 12.88 -11.70 -13.62
N GLN A 31 13.33 -12.93 -13.82
CA GLN A 31 12.79 -14.09 -13.12
C GLN A 31 13.13 -14.09 -11.62
N SER A 32 14.34 -13.68 -11.25
CA SER A 32 14.71 -13.55 -9.83
C SER A 32 13.88 -12.48 -9.11
N LEU A 33 13.65 -11.32 -9.73
CA LEU A 33 12.78 -10.28 -9.17
C LEU A 33 11.33 -10.75 -9.05
N LEU A 34 10.83 -11.49 -10.04
CA LEU A 34 9.48 -12.06 -10.00
C LEU A 34 9.34 -13.09 -8.87
N ALA A 35 10.32 -13.98 -8.72
CA ALA A 35 10.35 -14.97 -7.64
C ALA A 35 10.35 -14.32 -6.26
N ALA A 36 11.22 -13.33 -6.03
CA ALA A 36 11.25 -12.57 -4.76
C ALA A 36 9.92 -11.87 -4.49
N LYS A 37 9.33 -11.23 -5.51
CA LYS A 37 8.04 -10.54 -5.39
C LYS A 37 6.88 -11.49 -5.10
N SER A 38 6.88 -12.71 -5.67
CA SER A 38 5.80 -13.68 -5.47
C SER A 38 5.67 -14.18 -4.03
N VAL A 39 6.77 -14.11 -3.26
CA VAL A 39 6.80 -14.43 -1.82
C VAL A 39 6.76 -13.18 -0.92
N GLY A 40 6.53 -12.00 -1.48
CA GLY A 40 6.50 -10.73 -0.72
C GLY A 40 7.86 -10.27 -0.21
N GLY A 41 8.96 -10.76 -0.78
CA GLY A 41 10.33 -10.42 -0.35
C GLY A 41 10.71 -8.98 -0.71
N ILE A 42 11.05 -8.18 0.28
CA ILE A 42 11.61 -6.83 0.11
C ILE A 42 13.13 -6.91 -0.09
N LEU A 43 13.76 -7.75 0.72
CA LEU A 43 15.16 -8.15 0.63
C LEU A 43 15.19 -9.67 0.58
N SER A 44 15.75 -10.23 -0.48
CA SER A 44 15.84 -11.68 -0.65
C SER A 44 17.05 -12.06 -1.48
N ALA A 45 17.64 -13.21 -1.18
CA ALA A 45 18.50 -13.90 -2.13
C ALA A 45 17.69 -14.92 -2.92
N VAL A 46 17.95 -15.01 -4.21
CA VAL A 46 17.32 -15.99 -5.08
C VAL A 46 18.39 -16.93 -5.62
N ASP A 47 18.31 -18.16 -5.21
CA ASP A 47 19.20 -19.22 -5.70
C ASP A 47 18.59 -19.86 -6.95
N PHE A 48 19.38 -19.96 -8.02
CA PHE A 48 18.92 -20.54 -9.28
C PHE A 48 20.03 -21.26 -10.03
N ILE A 49 19.64 -22.14 -10.93
CA ILE A 49 20.52 -22.78 -11.92
C ILE A 49 20.28 -22.10 -13.27
N PRO A 50 21.31 -21.54 -13.93
CA PRO A 50 21.17 -21.02 -15.28
C PRO A 50 20.66 -22.09 -16.25
N SER A 51 19.85 -21.71 -17.22
CA SER A 51 19.47 -22.62 -18.29
C SER A 51 20.67 -22.86 -19.24
N SER A 52 20.57 -23.88 -20.04
CA SER A 52 21.57 -24.16 -21.13
C SER A 52 21.61 -23.03 -22.18
N ASP A 53 20.59 -22.20 -22.25
CA ASP A 53 20.50 -21.01 -23.11
C ASP A 53 19.99 -19.81 -22.30
N PRO A 54 20.84 -19.17 -21.46
CA PRO A 54 20.40 -18.12 -20.53
C PRO A 54 19.89 -16.85 -21.20
N LYS A 55 20.13 -16.66 -22.49
CA LYS A 55 19.62 -15.50 -23.25
C LYS A 55 18.15 -15.66 -23.64
N ASN A 56 17.72 -16.89 -23.92
CA ASN A 56 16.38 -17.17 -24.47
C ASN A 56 15.50 -18.03 -23.55
N LYS A 57 16.08 -18.68 -22.55
CA LYS A 57 15.35 -19.54 -21.60
C LYS A 57 15.53 -19.04 -20.16
N PRO A 58 14.46 -19.06 -19.35
CA PRO A 58 14.54 -18.64 -17.95
C PRO A 58 15.43 -19.58 -17.13
N PRO A 59 16.00 -19.10 -16.01
CA PRO A 59 16.71 -19.95 -15.06
C PRO A 59 15.74 -20.86 -14.31
N TYR A 60 16.26 -21.90 -13.68
CA TYR A 60 15.52 -22.75 -12.76
C TYR A 60 15.66 -22.19 -11.34
N ILE A 61 14.63 -21.56 -10.80
CA ILE A 61 14.61 -21.04 -9.44
C ILE A 61 14.57 -22.21 -8.47
N LEU A 62 15.50 -22.24 -7.53
CA LEU A 62 15.61 -23.26 -6.50
C LEU A 62 15.01 -22.79 -5.18
N GLU A 63 15.40 -21.59 -4.73
CA GLU A 63 15.05 -21.06 -3.43
C GLU A 63 14.97 -19.54 -3.45
N VAL A 64 14.09 -18.98 -2.61
CA VAL A 64 14.05 -17.55 -2.27
C VAL A 64 14.25 -17.44 -0.76
N ASN A 65 15.41 -16.94 -0.36
CA ASN A 65 15.77 -16.76 1.04
C ASN A 65 15.48 -15.32 1.49
N SER A 66 14.61 -15.16 2.48
CA SER A 66 14.19 -13.86 3.04
C SER A 66 15.17 -13.26 4.06
N SER A 67 16.17 -14.04 4.51
CA SER A 67 17.20 -13.59 5.45
C SER A 67 18.60 -14.02 4.97
N PRO A 68 19.05 -13.50 3.81
CA PRO A 68 20.30 -13.94 3.22
C PRO A 68 21.52 -13.39 3.96
N GLY A 69 22.57 -14.22 4.12
CA GLY A 69 23.90 -13.73 4.46
C GLY A 69 24.48 -12.90 3.31
N THR A 70 25.27 -11.88 3.63
CA THR A 70 25.84 -10.95 2.64
C THR A 70 27.27 -11.26 2.28
N GLU A 71 27.98 -12.06 3.08
CA GLU A 71 29.43 -12.28 2.99
C GLU A 71 29.85 -12.81 1.60
N GLY A 72 29.16 -13.81 1.10
CA GLY A 72 29.49 -14.41 -0.20
C GLY A 72 29.29 -13.47 -1.39
N ILE A 73 28.26 -12.62 -1.35
CA ILE A 73 28.03 -11.64 -2.42
C ILE A 73 28.97 -10.44 -2.29
N GLU A 74 29.34 -10.03 -1.06
CA GLU A 74 30.32 -8.99 -0.82
C GLU A 74 31.70 -9.41 -1.32
N GLU A 75 32.15 -10.64 -1.02
CA GLU A 75 33.39 -11.21 -1.54
C GLU A 75 33.38 -11.28 -3.07
N ALA A 76 32.31 -11.83 -3.66
CA ALA A 76 32.22 -12.00 -5.12
C ALA A 76 32.11 -10.68 -5.89
N SER A 77 31.49 -9.65 -5.31
CA SER A 77 31.21 -8.38 -5.99
C SER A 77 32.18 -7.25 -5.67
N GLY A 78 32.89 -7.34 -4.53
CA GLY A 78 33.70 -6.26 -3.98
C GLY A 78 32.87 -5.07 -3.46
N LYS A 79 31.57 -5.24 -3.25
CA LYS A 79 30.66 -4.20 -2.79
C LYS A 79 30.28 -4.39 -1.33
N ASN A 80 30.07 -3.31 -0.60
CA ASN A 80 29.48 -3.35 0.72
C ASN A 80 27.96 -3.42 0.62
N ILE A 81 27.42 -4.64 0.61
CA ILE A 81 26.00 -4.90 0.43
C ILE A 81 25.18 -4.43 1.63
N VAL A 82 25.72 -4.55 2.85
CA VAL A 82 25.06 -4.05 4.06
C VAL A 82 24.83 -2.53 3.96
N LYS A 83 25.82 -1.78 3.46
CA LYS A 83 25.67 -0.34 3.23
C LYS A 83 24.57 -0.04 2.20
N GLU A 84 24.56 -0.75 1.06
CA GLU A 84 23.53 -0.58 0.03
C GLU A 84 22.11 -0.87 0.58
N ILE A 85 21.96 -1.90 1.42
CA ILE A 85 20.72 -2.22 2.12
C ILE A 85 20.27 -1.08 3.03
N LEU A 86 21.17 -0.58 3.89
CA LEU A 86 20.87 0.51 4.81
C LEU A 86 20.49 1.81 4.07
N GLU A 87 21.18 2.14 2.99
CA GLU A 87 20.86 3.29 2.14
C GLU A 87 19.49 3.14 1.47
N HIS A 88 19.13 1.93 1.01
CA HIS A 88 17.80 1.64 0.48
C HIS A 88 16.71 1.90 1.52
N PHE A 89 16.86 1.38 2.73
CA PHE A 89 15.87 1.59 3.80
C PHE A 89 15.82 3.04 4.31
N LYS A 90 16.92 3.77 4.25
CA LYS A 90 16.99 5.20 4.60
C LYS A 90 16.23 6.06 3.57
N ASN A 91 16.19 5.66 2.32
CA ASN A 91 15.53 6.42 1.26
C ASN A 91 14.01 6.15 1.27
N SER A 92 13.23 7.09 1.81
CA SER A 92 11.78 6.97 1.95
C SER A 92 11.02 6.74 0.63
N LYS A 93 11.57 7.20 -0.51
CA LYS A 93 10.96 7.00 -1.83
C LYS A 93 11.04 5.54 -2.31
N MET A 94 11.96 4.77 -1.75
CA MET A 94 12.19 3.36 -2.10
C MET A 94 11.63 2.40 -1.04
N ARG A 95 10.95 2.91 -0.02
CA ARG A 95 10.31 2.05 0.99
C ARG A 95 9.18 1.26 0.36
N HIS A 96 9.41 0.00 0.17
CA HIS A 96 8.35 -0.98 -0.11
C HIS A 96 7.71 -1.35 1.22
N THR A 97 6.67 -0.63 1.61
CA THR A 97 5.88 -1.02 2.77
C THR A 97 4.94 -2.14 2.37
N VAL A 98 4.96 -3.24 3.11
CA VAL A 98 3.90 -4.26 3.00
C VAL A 98 2.59 -3.56 3.36
N PRO A 99 1.53 -3.67 2.55
CA PRO A 99 0.24 -3.08 2.90
C PRO A 99 -0.23 -3.60 4.25
N THR A 100 -0.66 -2.70 5.12
CA THR A 100 -1.24 -3.09 6.40
C THR A 100 -2.63 -3.67 6.17
N GLN A 101 -2.93 -4.82 6.76
CA GLN A 101 -4.28 -5.37 6.70
C GLN A 101 -5.24 -4.47 7.48
N CYS A 102 -6.36 -4.14 6.86
CA CYS A 102 -7.38 -3.23 7.35
C CYS A 102 -8.76 -3.89 7.22
N GLY A 103 -9.67 -3.60 8.10
CA GLY A 103 -11.06 -4.04 7.98
C GLY A 103 -11.81 -3.30 6.87
N TYR A 104 -12.95 -3.83 6.45
CA TYR A 104 -13.80 -3.11 5.48
C TYR A 104 -14.48 -1.88 6.09
N ASN A 105 -14.61 -1.82 7.43
CA ASN A 105 -14.95 -0.63 8.20
C ASN A 105 -13.85 -0.38 9.24
N GLU A 106 -13.46 0.88 9.40
CA GLU A 106 -12.52 1.35 10.41
C GLU A 106 -12.98 2.68 10.99
N VAL A 107 -12.45 3.06 12.15
CA VAL A 107 -12.65 4.40 12.70
C VAL A 107 -11.62 5.34 12.11
N VAL A 108 -12.09 6.48 11.62
CA VAL A 108 -11.26 7.62 11.20
C VAL A 108 -11.69 8.85 11.98
N SER A 109 -10.77 9.77 12.25
CA SER A 109 -11.15 11.07 12.79
C SER A 109 -11.07 12.12 11.69
N ILE A 110 -12.17 12.82 11.41
CA ILE A 110 -12.23 13.89 10.40
C ILE A 110 -12.47 15.21 11.12
N LYS A 111 -11.54 16.15 10.99
CA LYS A 111 -11.72 17.48 11.58
C LYS A 111 -12.75 18.31 10.83
N PRO A 112 -13.66 19.03 11.52
CA PRO A 112 -13.77 19.16 12.98
C PRO A 112 -14.75 18.16 13.63
N PHE A 113 -15.20 17.11 12.92
CA PHE A 113 -16.30 16.25 13.34
C PHE A 113 -15.92 15.21 14.40
N GLY A 114 -14.65 14.83 14.48
CA GLY A 114 -14.16 13.79 15.38
C GLY A 114 -14.19 12.41 14.74
N GLU A 115 -14.40 11.40 15.55
CA GLU A 115 -14.39 9.99 15.12
C GLU A 115 -15.66 9.60 14.37
N LEU A 116 -15.46 8.94 13.24
CA LEU A 116 -16.50 8.48 12.33
C LEU A 116 -16.16 7.08 11.84
N ILE A 117 -17.18 6.26 11.62
CA ILE A 117 -17.01 4.98 10.96
C ILE A 117 -16.90 5.22 9.46
N ALA A 118 -15.80 4.78 8.88
CA ALA A 118 -15.53 4.83 7.45
C ALA A 118 -15.58 3.43 6.84
N LYS A 119 -16.29 3.31 5.72
CA LYS A 119 -16.27 2.10 4.88
C LYS A 119 -15.22 2.26 3.79
N PHE A 120 -14.34 1.29 3.64
CA PHE A 120 -13.41 1.20 2.52
C PHE A 120 -14.10 0.52 1.33
N ASP A 121 -14.28 1.26 0.24
CA ASP A 121 -14.97 0.79 -0.95
C ASP A 121 -13.98 0.55 -2.11
N THR A 122 -13.57 -0.70 -2.29
CA THR A 122 -12.64 -1.11 -3.35
C THR A 122 -13.20 -0.92 -4.76
N GLY A 123 -14.51 -0.83 -4.92
CA GLY A 123 -15.20 -0.52 -6.18
C GLY A 123 -15.14 0.96 -6.55
N ASN A 124 -15.00 1.86 -5.56
CA ASN A 124 -14.97 3.29 -5.80
C ASN A 124 -13.58 3.79 -6.23
N SER A 125 -13.46 4.17 -7.49
CA SER A 125 -12.23 4.73 -8.06
C SER A 125 -12.24 6.25 -8.20
N VAL A 126 -13.34 6.90 -7.82
CA VAL A 126 -13.59 8.30 -8.17
C VAL A 126 -13.31 9.23 -6.99
N LEU A 127 -14.16 9.23 -5.97
CA LEU A 127 -14.14 10.23 -4.91
C LEU A 127 -14.59 9.62 -3.58
N SER A 128 -13.85 9.89 -2.50
CA SER A 128 -14.35 9.62 -1.15
C SER A 128 -15.54 10.50 -0.85
N VAL A 129 -16.47 10.03 -0.04
CA VAL A 129 -17.73 10.73 0.26
C VAL A 129 -17.88 10.89 1.77
N LEU A 130 -18.26 12.08 2.20
CA LEU A 130 -18.68 12.38 3.57
C LEU A 130 -20.17 12.71 3.57
N HIS A 131 -20.92 12.10 4.49
CA HIS A 131 -22.31 12.49 4.75
C HIS A 131 -22.42 13.96 5.14
N ALA A 132 -23.33 14.67 4.51
CA ALA A 132 -23.57 16.07 4.79
C ALA A 132 -25.04 16.44 4.54
N ASP A 133 -25.59 17.19 5.49
CA ASP A 133 -26.91 17.79 5.43
C ASP A 133 -26.82 19.28 5.12
N ASN A 134 -27.90 19.86 4.62
CA ASN A 134 -28.05 21.30 4.40
C ASN A 134 -26.87 21.95 3.63
N ILE A 135 -26.47 21.30 2.55
CA ILE A 135 -25.34 21.75 1.73
C ILE A 135 -25.73 23.05 1.02
N GLN A 136 -24.97 24.11 1.24
CA GLN A 136 -25.18 25.43 0.62
C GLN A 136 -23.87 25.94 0.01
N VAL A 137 -23.86 26.15 -1.30
CA VAL A 137 -22.74 26.70 -2.04
C VAL A 137 -22.95 28.20 -2.26
N ASN A 138 -21.97 29.02 -1.85
CA ASN A 138 -21.95 30.47 -2.06
C ASN A 138 -20.60 30.89 -2.63
N GLY A 139 -20.54 30.97 -3.95
CA GLY A 139 -19.32 31.25 -4.71
C GLY A 139 -18.24 30.20 -4.45
N LYS A 140 -17.12 30.61 -3.87
CA LYS A 140 -16.00 29.71 -3.50
C LYS A 140 -16.10 29.12 -2.09
N LYS A 141 -17.19 29.38 -1.39
CA LYS A 141 -17.45 28.84 -0.05
C LYS A 141 -18.59 27.84 -0.09
N ILE A 142 -18.52 26.90 0.83
CA ILE A 142 -19.54 25.89 1.04
C ILE A 142 -19.81 25.73 2.53
N SER A 143 -21.07 25.70 2.90
CA SER A 143 -21.53 25.40 4.26
C SER A 143 -22.31 24.09 4.24
N PHE A 144 -22.14 23.28 5.25
CA PHE A 144 -22.90 22.03 5.44
C PHE A 144 -22.91 21.60 6.90
N ILE A 145 -23.79 20.68 7.22
CA ILE A 145 -23.94 20.11 8.57
C ILE A 145 -23.55 18.64 8.53
N HIS A 146 -22.82 18.19 9.54
CA HIS A 146 -22.59 16.79 9.81
C HIS A 146 -22.69 16.53 11.32
N ASN A 147 -23.52 15.56 11.73
CA ASN A 147 -23.82 15.25 13.15
C ASN A 147 -24.13 16.51 13.99
N GLY A 148 -24.98 17.40 13.49
CA GLY A 148 -25.38 18.64 14.15
C GLY A 148 -24.30 19.74 14.20
N LYS A 149 -23.09 19.50 13.71
CA LYS A 149 -22.04 20.50 13.59
C LYS A 149 -22.06 21.14 12.21
N SER A 150 -22.25 22.45 12.17
CA SER A 150 -22.17 23.24 10.95
C SER A 150 -20.74 23.74 10.72
N ILE A 151 -20.25 23.61 9.51
CA ILE A 151 -18.98 24.21 9.09
C ILE A 151 -19.12 24.99 7.78
N THR A 152 -18.25 25.97 7.61
CA THR A 152 -18.07 26.68 6.35
C THR A 152 -16.60 26.54 5.92
N THR A 153 -16.36 26.08 4.71
CA THR A 153 -15.02 25.87 4.18
C THR A 153 -14.91 26.30 2.72
N ASN A 154 -13.79 26.07 2.07
CA ASN A 154 -13.61 26.34 0.66
C ASN A 154 -14.21 25.22 -0.17
N LEU A 155 -14.99 25.57 -1.16
CA LEU A 155 -15.36 24.68 -2.25
C LEU A 155 -14.14 24.49 -3.15
N VAL A 156 -13.68 23.24 -3.31
CA VAL A 156 -12.55 22.93 -4.19
C VAL A 156 -13.01 22.84 -5.64
N LYS A 157 -14.08 22.10 -5.87
CA LYS A 157 -14.74 21.89 -7.17
C LYS A 157 -16.10 21.27 -6.99
N THR A 158 -16.89 21.22 -8.05
CA THR A 158 -18.08 20.36 -8.16
C THR A 158 -17.74 19.17 -9.05
N TYR A 159 -18.21 18.00 -8.71
CA TYR A 159 -17.99 16.76 -9.43
C TYR A 159 -19.32 16.16 -9.90
N GLU A 160 -19.44 15.94 -11.20
CA GLU A 160 -20.61 15.28 -11.78
C GLU A 160 -20.54 13.76 -11.59
N VAL A 161 -21.55 13.19 -10.98
CA VAL A 161 -21.69 11.73 -10.73
C VAL A 161 -22.86 11.21 -11.54
N GLN A 162 -22.63 10.13 -12.29
CA GLN A 162 -23.71 9.39 -12.93
C GLN A 162 -24.38 8.49 -11.89
N THR A 163 -25.65 8.69 -11.63
CA THR A 163 -26.45 7.84 -10.74
C THR A 163 -27.53 7.12 -11.55
N GLY A 164 -28.17 6.12 -10.96
CA GLY A 164 -29.31 5.44 -11.61
C GLY A 164 -30.50 6.34 -11.92
N GLY A 165 -30.58 7.54 -11.30
CA GLY A 165 -31.61 8.56 -11.50
C GLY A 165 -31.21 9.71 -12.44
N GLY A 166 -29.95 9.71 -12.97
CA GLY A 166 -29.44 10.76 -13.81
C GLY A 166 -28.09 11.30 -13.36
N LYS A 167 -27.79 12.54 -13.79
CA LYS A 167 -26.55 13.24 -13.37
C LYS A 167 -26.84 13.99 -12.07
N ASP A 168 -25.93 13.83 -11.12
CA ASP A 168 -25.94 14.52 -9.84
C ASP A 168 -24.63 15.30 -9.67
N GLU A 169 -24.69 16.48 -9.08
CA GLU A 169 -23.53 17.33 -8.84
C GLU A 169 -23.14 17.29 -7.36
N ARG A 170 -21.95 16.79 -7.07
CA ARG A 170 -21.40 16.71 -5.71
C ARG A 170 -20.35 17.76 -5.49
N PRO A 171 -20.56 18.68 -4.54
CA PRO A 171 -19.52 19.61 -4.16
C PRO A 171 -18.41 18.88 -3.41
N VAL A 172 -17.16 19.30 -3.64
CA VAL A 172 -15.96 18.69 -3.10
C VAL A 172 -15.22 19.64 -2.17
N VAL A 173 -14.87 19.15 -1.00
CA VAL A 173 -14.09 19.86 0.01
C VAL A 173 -12.81 19.11 0.33
N GLU A 174 -11.76 19.81 0.79
CA GLU A 174 -10.58 19.19 1.38
C GLU A 174 -10.71 19.18 2.90
N LEU A 175 -10.56 18.02 3.52
CA LEU A 175 -10.62 17.83 4.96
C LEU A 175 -9.40 17.08 5.47
N GLU A 176 -9.03 17.37 6.72
CA GLU A 176 -8.00 16.63 7.42
C GLU A 176 -8.60 15.38 8.07
N MET A 177 -8.04 14.22 7.72
CA MET A 177 -8.40 12.92 8.26
C MET A 177 -7.22 12.33 9.02
N ILE A 178 -7.47 11.83 10.22
CA ILE A 178 -6.51 11.09 11.02
C ILE A 178 -6.88 9.61 10.96
N PHE A 179 -5.91 8.76 10.63
CA PHE A 179 -6.07 7.32 10.61
C PHE A 179 -4.81 6.65 11.16
N ALA A 180 -4.97 5.71 12.10
CA ALA A 180 -3.88 4.99 12.75
C ALA A 180 -2.76 5.94 13.28
N GLY A 181 -3.16 7.06 13.90
CA GLY A 181 -2.24 8.05 14.47
C GLY A 181 -1.57 9.00 13.47
N SER A 182 -1.80 8.84 12.17
CA SER A 182 -1.23 9.71 11.13
C SER A 182 -2.28 10.63 10.53
N SER A 183 -1.89 11.87 10.21
CA SER A 183 -2.75 12.90 9.62
C SER A 183 -2.55 12.99 8.11
N TYR A 184 -3.66 13.12 7.39
CA TYR A 184 -3.72 13.21 5.93
C TYR A 184 -4.73 14.27 5.51
N LYS A 185 -4.52 14.89 4.34
CA LYS A 185 -5.54 15.72 3.69
C LYS A 185 -6.11 14.99 2.48
N PHE A 186 -7.42 14.86 2.45
CA PHE A 186 -8.14 14.18 1.37
C PHE A 186 -9.33 15.00 0.88
N MET A 187 -9.68 14.78 -0.39
CA MET A 187 -10.87 15.32 -1.01
C MET A 187 -12.07 14.45 -0.70
N PHE A 188 -13.15 15.09 -0.26
CA PHE A 188 -14.44 14.45 -0.02
C PHE A 188 -15.54 15.13 -0.84
N GLY A 189 -16.29 14.34 -1.58
CA GLY A 189 -17.60 14.76 -2.07
C GLY A 189 -18.59 14.78 -0.92
N LEU A 190 -19.44 15.78 -0.88
CA LEU A 190 -20.51 15.87 0.10
C LEU A 190 -21.80 15.30 -0.51
N ASP A 191 -22.50 14.47 0.26
CA ASP A 191 -23.72 13.81 -0.18
C ASP A 191 -24.56 13.39 1.02
N ASP A 192 -25.85 13.30 0.86
CA ASP A 192 -26.70 12.67 1.86
C ASP A 192 -26.49 11.16 1.86
N ARG A 193 -26.05 10.65 3.00
CA ARG A 193 -25.78 9.23 3.22
C ARG A 193 -26.57 8.62 4.38
N THR A 194 -27.66 9.26 4.77
CA THR A 194 -28.50 8.85 5.91
C THR A 194 -28.91 7.38 5.80
N GLU A 195 -29.28 6.92 4.61
CA GLU A 195 -29.76 5.55 4.37
C GLU A 195 -28.61 4.54 4.09
N LEU A 196 -27.33 4.95 4.10
CA LEU A 196 -26.22 4.13 3.60
C LEU A 196 -25.34 3.49 4.70
N GLY A 197 -25.78 3.53 5.95
CA GLY A 197 -25.17 2.79 7.08
C GLY A 197 -23.77 3.24 7.53
N THR A 198 -23.08 4.11 6.78
CA THR A 198 -21.81 4.72 7.18
C THR A 198 -21.69 6.14 6.67
N ALA A 199 -21.26 7.04 7.55
CA ALA A 199 -21.12 8.46 7.23
C ALA A 199 -19.97 8.73 6.24
N VAL A 200 -18.95 7.87 6.21
CA VAL A 200 -17.75 8.06 5.38
C VAL A 200 -17.57 6.86 4.45
N LEU A 201 -17.34 7.16 3.17
CA LEU A 201 -16.93 6.20 2.16
C LEU A 201 -15.56 6.56 1.63
N LEU A 202 -14.57 5.69 1.79
CA LEU A 202 -13.20 5.91 1.33
C LEU A 202 -12.94 5.16 0.03
N ASN A 203 -12.38 5.86 -0.95
CA ASN A 203 -12.12 5.33 -2.28
C ASN A 203 -10.73 4.66 -2.38
N ARG A 204 -10.45 4.03 -3.53
CA ARG A 204 -9.17 3.36 -3.80
C ARG A 204 -7.95 4.29 -3.71
N PHE A 205 -8.09 5.57 -4.03
CA PHE A 205 -6.99 6.52 -3.90
C PHE A 205 -6.55 6.69 -2.45
N VAL A 206 -7.51 6.80 -1.52
CA VAL A 206 -7.24 6.86 -0.09
C VAL A 206 -6.57 5.57 0.39
N MET A 207 -7.09 4.40 -0.01
CA MET A 207 -6.48 3.10 0.35
C MET A 207 -5.02 3.01 -0.09
N ASN A 208 -4.71 3.43 -1.32
CA ASN A 208 -3.34 3.45 -1.83
C ASN A 208 -2.44 4.41 -1.03
N LYS A 209 -2.96 5.59 -0.64
CA LYS A 209 -2.21 6.57 0.16
C LYS A 209 -1.96 6.09 1.58
N LEU A 210 -2.90 5.37 2.16
CA LEU A 210 -2.78 4.75 3.47
C LEU A 210 -1.95 3.46 3.43
N ASN A 211 -1.67 2.93 2.24
CA ASN A 211 -1.01 1.65 2.02
C ASN A 211 -1.70 0.50 2.78
N VAL A 212 -3.01 0.36 2.58
CA VAL A 212 -3.82 -0.67 3.23
C VAL A 212 -4.36 -1.69 2.23
N MET A 213 -4.52 -2.91 2.71
CA MET A 213 -5.18 -4.02 2.02
C MET A 213 -6.43 -4.40 2.82
N ILE A 214 -7.59 -4.41 2.15
CA ILE A 214 -8.87 -4.60 2.82
C ILE A 214 -9.17 -6.09 3.02
N ASN A 215 -9.45 -6.46 4.28
CA ASN A 215 -10.02 -7.76 4.61
C ASN A 215 -11.55 -7.64 4.62
N PRO A 216 -12.26 -8.24 3.66
CA PRO A 216 -13.72 -8.12 3.58
C PRO A 216 -14.48 -8.90 4.65
N GLN A 217 -13.80 -9.71 5.44
CA GLN A 217 -14.43 -10.52 6.50
C GLN A 217 -14.37 -9.85 7.88
N GLN A 218 -13.62 -8.75 8.04
CA GLN A 218 -13.35 -8.14 9.33
C GLN A 218 -13.68 -6.64 9.34
N LYS A 219 -14.08 -6.15 10.50
CA LYS A 219 -14.21 -4.73 10.84
C LYS A 219 -13.20 -4.39 11.92
N TYR A 220 -12.76 -3.14 11.96
CA TYR A 220 -11.95 -2.59 13.06
C TYR A 220 -10.69 -3.41 13.34
N VAL A 221 -9.91 -3.71 12.29
CA VAL A 221 -8.65 -4.45 12.39
C VAL A 221 -7.52 -3.57 12.91
N ILE A 222 -7.52 -2.28 12.51
CA ILE A 222 -6.50 -1.30 12.90
C ILE A 222 -7.01 -0.40 14.02
N THR A 223 -8.29 -0.02 13.95
CA THR A 223 -8.89 0.96 14.85
C THR A 223 -10.10 0.37 15.56
N THR A 224 -10.26 0.72 16.84
CA THR A 224 -11.40 0.26 17.65
C THR A 224 -12.33 1.45 17.92
N PRO A 225 -13.64 1.34 17.70
CA PRO A 225 -14.60 2.36 18.11
C PRO A 225 -14.53 2.60 19.62
N PHE A 226 -14.61 3.86 20.05
CA PHE A 226 -14.59 4.20 21.48
C PHE A 226 -15.83 3.75 22.24
N THR A 227 -16.94 3.54 21.55
CA THR A 227 -18.20 3.04 22.12
C THR A 227 -18.59 1.76 21.38
N LEU A 228 -18.28 0.62 21.97
CA LEU A 228 -19.10 -0.56 21.80
C LEU A 228 -20.29 -0.38 22.75
N ASP A 229 -21.23 0.50 22.40
CA ASP A 229 -22.53 0.50 23.07
C ASP A 229 -23.25 -0.76 22.67
N ASN A 230 -23.53 -1.57 23.70
CA ASN A 230 -24.26 -2.84 23.68
C ASN A 230 -25.66 -2.72 23.08
#